data_b842b7c2ccf1957e132caaae399e5745
#
_entry.id   b842b7c2ccf1957e132caaae399e5745
#
_cell.length_a   1.000
_cell.length_b   1.000
_cell.length_c   1.000
_cell.angle_alpha   90.00
_cell.angle_beta   90.00
_cell.angle_gamma   90.00
#
_symmetry.space_group_name_H-M   'P 1'
#
loop_
_entity.id
_entity.type
_entity.pdbx_description
1 polymer ?
#
loop_
_entity_poly.entity_id
_entity_poly.type
_entity_poly.pdbx_seq_one_letter_code
_entity_poly.pdbx_strand_id
1 'polypeptide(L)'
;AASDVYKRQVLVTPIARNTWRLRDQTYLDLLEEFADVCLELGAQYGIPVLDLHAHSKEYVLEKGLQDAKPIFFPGDYTHTNDFGAYKMAGYVAQEIREKCKGHSERACAYLAECVTDGFGAWEPVGQINVPKKPEIYKDIPDPAGDQVLLSEAEQLERVVRLCLKEELL
;
A
#
# COMPACT_ATOMS: atom_id res chain seq x y z
N ALA A 1 -15.65 11.38 9.22
CA ALA A 1 -15.91 10.62 10.45
C ALA A 1 -15.73 11.53 11.65
N ALA A 2 -16.73 11.58 12.54
CA ALA A 2 -16.59 12.31 13.78
C ALA A 2 -15.44 11.69 14.59
N SER A 3 -14.33 12.42 14.74
CA SER A 3 -13.30 12.00 15.67
C SER A 3 -13.88 12.13 17.08
N ASP A 4 -14.04 11.00 17.74
CA ASP A 4 -14.38 10.99 19.15
C ASP A 4 -13.25 11.68 19.93
N VAL A 5 -13.60 12.47 20.92
CA VAL A 5 -12.64 13.23 21.76
C VAL A 5 -11.55 12.34 22.36
N TYR A 6 -11.82 11.04 22.47
CA TYR A 6 -10.90 10.05 23.03
C TYR A 6 -10.07 9.28 22.00
N LYS A 7 -10.30 9.49 20.70
CA LYS A 7 -9.55 8.81 19.63
C LYS A 7 -8.49 9.75 19.07
N ARG A 8 -7.34 9.17 18.78
CA ARG A 8 -6.28 9.83 18.04
C ARG A 8 -6.18 9.17 16.67
N GLN A 9 -6.00 10.00 15.66
CA GLN A 9 -5.91 9.55 14.28
C GLN A 9 -4.45 9.45 13.88
N VAL A 10 -4.14 8.36 13.15
CA VAL A 10 -2.91 8.21 12.40
C VAL A 10 -3.34 7.88 10.98
N LEU A 11 -2.87 8.63 10.01
CA LEU A 11 -3.12 8.35 8.60
C LEU A 11 -2.12 7.32 8.10
N VAL A 12 -2.55 6.47 7.19
CA VAL A 12 -1.68 5.55 6.47
C VAL A 12 -1.92 5.75 4.98
N THR A 13 -0.86 6.00 4.22
CA THR A 13 -0.97 6.13 2.77
C THR A 13 -1.35 4.79 2.13
N PRO A 14 -2.03 4.78 0.96
CA PRO A 14 -2.44 3.54 0.30
C PRO A 14 -1.24 2.71 -0.16
N ILE A 15 -1.42 1.39 -0.24
CA ILE A 15 -0.41 0.49 -0.80
C ILE A 15 -0.25 0.77 -2.30
N ALA A 16 0.98 0.87 -2.79
CA ALA A 16 1.27 0.97 -4.21
C ALA A 16 0.85 -0.32 -4.94
N ARG A 17 0.29 -0.17 -6.12
CA ARG A 17 -0.14 -1.29 -6.96
C ARG A 17 1.02 -1.81 -7.81
N ASN A 18 0.99 -3.08 -8.18
CA ASN A 18 1.94 -3.64 -9.14
C ASN A 18 1.45 -3.41 -10.58
N THR A 19 1.33 -2.16 -10.98
CA THR A 19 0.77 -1.76 -12.28
C THR A 19 1.84 -1.20 -13.21
N TRP A 20 1.93 -1.76 -14.41
CA TRP A 20 2.98 -1.45 -15.38
C TRP A 20 2.39 -1.31 -16.78
N ARG A 21 2.91 -0.37 -17.53
CA ARG A 21 2.63 -0.27 -18.97
C ARG A 21 3.47 -1.33 -19.70
N LEU A 22 2.82 -2.34 -20.27
CA LEU A 22 3.54 -3.47 -20.92
C LEU A 22 4.40 -3.04 -22.09
N ARG A 23 3.95 -2.03 -22.85
CA ARG A 23 4.63 -1.56 -24.04
C ARG A 23 6.08 -1.15 -23.83
N ASP A 24 6.36 -0.52 -22.70
CA ASP A 24 7.67 0.08 -22.39
C ASP A 24 8.17 -0.25 -20.99
N GLN A 25 7.47 -1.14 -20.27
CA GLN A 25 7.81 -1.55 -18.91
C GLN A 25 7.86 -0.36 -17.92
N THR A 26 7.07 0.69 -18.20
CA THR A 26 6.99 1.85 -17.31
C THR A 26 6.02 1.57 -16.17
N TYR A 27 6.46 1.81 -14.95
CA TYR A 27 5.59 1.74 -13.76
C TYR A 27 4.52 2.83 -13.81
N LEU A 28 3.30 2.46 -13.46
CA LEU A 28 2.15 3.37 -13.40
C LEU A 28 1.71 3.49 -11.93
N ASP A 29 1.99 4.62 -11.34
CA ASP A 29 1.51 4.91 -9.99
C ASP A 29 0.08 5.45 -10.01
N LEU A 30 -0.87 4.56 -9.78
CA LEU A 30 -2.29 4.91 -9.81
C LEU A 30 -2.80 5.51 -8.49
N LEU A 31 -1.97 5.52 -7.44
CA LEU A 31 -2.39 5.96 -6.11
C LEU A 31 -1.50 7.05 -5.52
N GLU A 32 -0.54 7.57 -6.29
CA GLU A 32 0.38 8.64 -5.86
C GLU A 32 -0.37 9.88 -5.37
N GLU A 33 -1.34 10.37 -6.14
CA GLU A 33 -2.14 11.54 -5.76
C GLU A 33 -2.90 11.35 -4.43
N PHE A 34 -3.37 10.12 -4.17
CA PHE A 34 -4.04 9.81 -2.89
C PHE A 34 -3.04 9.77 -1.73
N ALA A 35 -1.83 9.27 -1.96
CA ALA A 35 -0.76 9.29 -0.97
C ALA A 35 -0.36 10.73 -0.63
N ASP A 36 -0.18 11.56 -1.65
CA ASP A 36 0.15 12.98 -1.50
C ASP A 36 -0.90 13.73 -0.68
N VAL A 37 -2.18 13.52 -0.96
CA VAL A 37 -3.27 14.12 -0.17
C VAL A 37 -3.22 13.67 1.29
N CYS A 38 -2.90 12.41 1.59
CA CYS A 38 -2.72 11.95 2.96
C CYS A 38 -1.57 12.69 3.67
N LEU A 39 -0.44 12.87 2.98
CA LEU A 39 0.72 13.59 3.50
C LEU A 39 0.41 15.08 3.74
N GLU A 40 -0.25 15.72 2.80
CA GLU A 40 -0.69 17.13 2.91
C GLU A 40 -1.64 17.35 4.07
N LEU A 41 -2.66 16.49 4.21
CA LEU A 41 -3.61 16.57 5.34
C LEU A 41 -2.93 16.33 6.68
N GLY A 42 -2.01 15.36 6.74
CA GLY A 42 -1.20 15.11 7.91
C GLY A 42 -0.42 16.36 8.34
N ALA A 43 0.26 16.99 7.38
CA ALA A 43 1.01 18.22 7.63
C ALA A 43 0.09 19.38 8.03
N GLN A 44 -1.04 19.56 7.36
CA GLN A 44 -1.98 20.64 7.62
C GLN A 44 -2.62 20.56 9.02
N TYR A 45 -2.96 19.35 9.46
CA TYR A 45 -3.68 19.14 10.73
C TYR A 45 -2.79 18.63 11.87
N GLY A 46 -1.50 18.46 11.63
CA GLY A 46 -0.56 17.92 12.63
C GLY A 46 -0.87 16.46 13.00
N ILE A 47 -1.41 15.69 12.03
CA ILE A 47 -1.73 14.28 12.21
C ILE A 47 -0.54 13.44 11.73
N PRO A 48 -0.07 12.46 12.52
CA PRO A 48 0.99 11.55 12.06
C PRO A 48 0.56 10.77 10.82
N VAL A 49 1.45 10.66 9.84
CA VAL A 49 1.22 9.88 8.61
C VAL A 49 2.29 8.82 8.49
N LEU A 50 1.86 7.57 8.35
CA LEU A 50 2.71 6.43 8.03
C LEU A 50 2.72 6.24 6.51
N ASP A 51 3.89 6.41 5.90
CA ASP A 51 4.00 6.41 4.45
C ASP A 51 4.22 5.00 3.88
N LEU A 52 3.16 4.19 3.98
CA LEU A 52 3.15 2.84 3.41
C LEU A 52 3.27 2.85 1.87
N HIS A 53 2.81 3.93 1.22
CA HIS A 53 2.90 4.07 -0.22
C HIS A 53 4.36 4.10 -0.68
N ALA A 54 5.18 4.94 -0.08
CA ALA A 54 6.60 5.05 -0.43
C ALA A 54 7.31 3.69 -0.32
N HIS A 55 7.15 2.98 0.79
CA HIS A 55 7.78 1.67 1.00
C HIS A 55 7.29 0.61 0.02
N SER A 56 5.98 0.54 -0.22
CA SER A 56 5.42 -0.44 -1.15
C SER A 56 5.76 -0.14 -2.61
N LYS A 57 5.82 1.14 -2.98
CA LYS A 57 6.27 1.60 -4.30
C LYS A 57 7.74 1.23 -4.53
N GLU A 58 8.61 1.51 -3.56
CA GLU A 58 10.02 1.12 -3.62
C GLU A 58 10.17 -0.38 -3.81
N TYR A 59 9.43 -1.19 -3.05
CA TYR A 59 9.43 -2.65 -3.22
C TYR A 59 9.02 -3.08 -4.63
N VAL A 60 7.92 -2.53 -5.16
CA VAL A 60 7.43 -2.88 -6.50
C VAL A 60 8.43 -2.46 -7.58
N LEU A 61 9.04 -1.28 -7.45
CA LEU A 61 10.05 -0.79 -8.39
C LEU A 61 11.33 -1.63 -8.35
N GLU A 62 11.80 -2.02 -7.15
CA GLU A 62 12.99 -2.86 -6.99
C GLU A 62 12.78 -4.27 -7.59
N LYS A 63 11.62 -4.86 -7.36
CA LYS A 63 11.30 -6.22 -7.82
C LYS A 63 10.86 -6.28 -9.29
N GLY A 64 10.28 -5.20 -9.79
CA GLY A 64 9.65 -5.19 -11.10
C GLY A 64 8.37 -6.01 -11.16
N LEU A 65 7.73 -5.97 -12.33
CA LEU A 65 6.42 -6.58 -12.55
C LEU A 65 6.30 -8.04 -12.09
N GLN A 66 7.26 -8.87 -12.46
CA GLN A 66 7.14 -10.31 -12.25
C GLN A 66 7.48 -10.72 -10.82
N ASP A 67 8.55 -10.19 -10.26
CA ASP A 67 9.05 -10.60 -8.95
C ASP A 67 8.27 -9.93 -7.80
N ALA A 68 7.46 -8.91 -8.08
CA ALA A 68 6.51 -8.34 -7.13
C ALA A 68 5.20 -9.13 -7.04
N LYS A 69 4.82 -9.93 -8.03
CA LYS A 69 3.57 -10.73 -8.03
C LYS A 69 3.33 -11.56 -6.77
N PRO A 70 4.35 -12.18 -6.16
CA PRO A 70 4.14 -13.06 -5.01
C PRO A 70 3.51 -12.41 -3.78
N ILE A 71 3.48 -11.09 -3.68
CA ILE A 71 2.83 -10.41 -2.55
C ILE A 71 1.33 -10.14 -2.79
N PHE A 72 0.84 -10.38 -3.98
CA PHE A 72 -0.56 -10.16 -4.35
C PHE A 72 -1.31 -11.49 -4.53
N PHE A 73 -2.64 -11.43 -4.52
CA PHE A 73 -3.44 -12.60 -4.91
C PHE A 73 -3.21 -12.94 -6.39
N PRO A 74 -3.34 -14.22 -6.76
CA PRO A 74 -3.22 -14.65 -8.14
C PRO A 74 -4.16 -13.87 -9.08
N GLY A 75 -3.58 -13.25 -10.10
CA GLY A 75 -4.33 -12.43 -11.06
C GLY A 75 -4.77 -11.05 -10.52
N ASP A 76 -4.37 -10.71 -9.31
CA ASP A 76 -4.59 -9.41 -8.68
C ASP A 76 -3.25 -8.70 -8.47
N TYR A 77 -3.20 -7.42 -8.62
CA TYR A 77 -2.01 -6.58 -8.42
C TYR A 77 -2.27 -5.42 -7.47
N THR A 78 -3.42 -5.50 -6.78
CA THR A 78 -3.88 -4.49 -5.83
C THR A 78 -4.01 -5.05 -4.43
N HIS A 79 -4.69 -6.20 -4.30
CA HIS A 79 -4.96 -6.82 -3.01
C HIS A 79 -3.83 -7.79 -2.65
N THR A 80 -3.24 -7.57 -1.50
CA THR A 80 -2.17 -8.41 -0.99
C THR A 80 -2.72 -9.73 -0.44
N ASN A 81 -1.99 -10.82 -0.72
CA ASN A 81 -2.20 -12.08 0.00
C ASN A 81 -1.56 -12.00 1.41
N ASP A 82 -1.62 -13.10 2.18
CA ASP A 82 -1.08 -13.15 3.55
C ASP A 82 0.41 -12.82 3.62
N PHE A 83 1.20 -13.28 2.65
CA PHE A 83 2.63 -12.97 2.59
C PHE A 83 2.85 -11.47 2.32
N GLY A 84 2.10 -10.89 1.39
CA GLY A 84 2.14 -9.45 1.11
C GLY A 84 1.64 -8.61 2.29
N ALA A 85 0.53 -9.01 2.92
CA ALA A 85 -0.01 -8.33 4.10
C ALA A 85 1.01 -8.32 5.25
N TYR A 86 1.72 -9.43 5.47
CA TYR A 86 2.77 -9.51 6.46
C TYR A 86 3.92 -8.52 6.16
N LYS A 87 4.33 -8.40 4.88
CA LYS A 87 5.34 -7.41 4.48
C LYS A 87 4.87 -5.98 4.70
N MET A 88 3.64 -5.67 4.31
CA MET A 88 3.06 -4.33 4.50
C MET A 88 2.96 -3.98 5.99
N ALA A 89 2.58 -4.94 6.83
CA ALA A 89 2.59 -4.74 8.28
C ALA A 89 4.00 -4.41 8.83
N GLY A 90 5.04 -4.99 8.25
CA GLY A 90 6.42 -4.65 8.59
C GLY A 90 6.80 -3.22 8.27
N TYR A 91 6.43 -2.73 7.10
CA TYR A 91 6.64 -1.32 6.74
C TYR A 91 5.88 -0.38 7.67
N VAL A 92 4.62 -0.71 7.99
CA VAL A 92 3.84 0.07 8.96
C VAL A 92 4.53 0.10 10.33
N ALA A 93 5.03 -1.04 10.80
CA ALA A 93 5.76 -1.12 12.07
C ALA A 93 7.06 -0.30 12.04
N GLN A 94 7.77 -0.30 10.92
CA GLN A 94 8.95 0.53 10.73
C GLN A 94 8.60 2.01 10.80
N GLU A 95 7.60 2.45 10.07
CA GLU A 95 7.11 3.83 10.08
C GLU A 95 6.68 4.29 11.48
N ILE A 96 5.97 3.43 12.22
CA ILE A 96 5.60 3.71 13.62
C ILE A 96 6.84 3.95 14.47
N ARG A 97 7.86 3.12 14.37
CA ARG A 97 9.09 3.28 15.14
C ARG A 97 9.84 4.55 14.80
N GLU A 98 9.89 4.88 13.52
CA GLU A 98 10.65 6.04 13.05
C GLU A 98 9.94 7.36 13.31
N LYS A 99 8.65 7.43 13.00
CA LYS A 99 7.88 8.69 13.05
C LYS A 99 7.16 8.93 14.37
N CYS A 100 6.77 7.87 15.07
CA CYS A 100 6.06 7.99 16.33
C CYS A 100 6.99 8.06 17.56
N LYS A 101 8.24 7.64 17.44
CA LYS A 101 9.20 7.70 18.54
C LYS A 101 9.49 9.14 18.94
N GLY A 102 9.16 9.47 20.18
CA GLY A 102 9.37 10.83 20.72
C GLY A 102 8.42 11.88 20.15
N HIS A 103 7.36 11.47 19.47
CA HIS A 103 6.35 12.40 18.96
C HIS A 103 5.66 13.14 20.10
N SER A 104 5.32 14.41 19.88
CA SER A 104 4.66 15.27 20.89
C SER A 104 3.27 14.74 21.29
N GLU A 105 2.57 14.09 20.39
CA GLU A 105 1.31 13.41 20.67
C GLU A 105 1.59 12.10 21.42
N ARG A 106 1.17 12.05 22.70
CA ARG A 106 1.43 10.93 23.61
C ARG A 106 0.94 9.58 23.08
N ALA A 107 -0.20 9.57 22.39
CA ALA A 107 -0.73 8.34 21.84
C ALA A 107 0.15 7.78 20.71
N CYS A 108 0.75 8.65 19.90
CA CYS A 108 1.69 8.25 18.86
C CYS A 108 3.00 7.72 19.47
N ALA A 109 3.54 8.40 20.49
CA ALA A 109 4.72 7.92 21.20
C ALA A 109 4.49 6.55 21.86
N TYR A 110 3.32 6.35 22.47
CA TYR A 110 2.94 5.08 23.05
C TYR A 110 2.83 3.96 21.98
N LEU A 111 2.32 4.28 20.80
CA LEU A 111 2.25 3.31 19.69
C LEU A 111 3.64 2.80 19.32
N ALA A 112 4.65 3.67 19.32
CA ALA A 112 6.03 3.28 19.06
C ALA A 112 6.59 2.32 20.13
N GLU A 113 6.20 2.49 21.39
CA GLU A 113 6.58 1.59 22.49
C GLU A 113 5.96 0.20 22.37
N CYS A 114 4.80 0.09 21.68
CA CYS A 114 4.12 -1.19 21.46
C CYS A 114 4.75 -2.02 20.33
N VAL A 115 5.56 -1.41 19.47
CA VAL A 115 6.24 -2.11 18.37
C VAL A 115 7.55 -2.68 18.88
N THR A 116 7.65 -4.00 18.93
CA THR A 116 8.86 -4.69 19.41
C THR A 116 10.02 -4.56 18.42
N ASP A 117 11.25 -4.54 18.94
CA ASP A 117 12.46 -4.45 18.10
C ASP A 117 12.63 -5.66 17.16
N GLY A 118 12.10 -6.83 17.55
CA GLY A 118 12.13 -8.04 16.73
C GLY A 118 11.25 -7.99 15.48
N PHE A 119 10.29 -7.08 15.40
CA PHE A 119 9.38 -7.02 14.27
C PHE A 119 10.09 -6.67 12.95
N GLY A 120 11.13 -5.85 12.98
CA GLY A 120 11.93 -5.51 11.79
C GLY A 120 12.74 -6.67 11.23
N ALA A 121 13.03 -7.69 12.04
CA ALA A 121 13.67 -8.92 11.61
C ALA A 121 12.67 -9.96 11.04
N TRP A 122 11.37 -9.62 10.99
CA TRP A 122 10.30 -10.52 10.54
C TRP A 122 10.20 -11.83 11.33
N GLU A 123 10.74 -11.84 12.53
CA GLU A 123 10.60 -12.99 13.42
C GLU A 123 9.27 -12.92 14.15
N PRO A 124 8.47 -13.99 14.10
CA PRO A 124 7.21 -14.02 14.80
C PRO A 124 7.45 -14.03 16.31
N VAL A 125 6.79 -13.12 17.01
CA VAL A 125 6.73 -13.14 18.46
C VAL A 125 5.55 -14.00 18.87
N GLY A 126 5.81 -15.20 19.39
CA GLY A 126 4.77 -16.12 19.83
C GLY A 126 4.25 -17.08 18.77
N GLN A 127 2.95 -17.43 18.80
CA GLN A 127 2.32 -18.43 17.93
C GLN A 127 1.84 -17.87 16.58
N ILE A 128 2.46 -16.80 16.08
CA ILE A 128 2.10 -16.24 14.77
C ILE A 128 2.73 -17.09 13.66
N ASN A 129 1.91 -17.71 12.82
CA ASN A 129 2.40 -18.34 11.61
C ASN A 129 2.85 -17.25 10.63
N VAL A 130 4.14 -17.23 10.33
CA VAL A 130 4.66 -16.35 9.28
C VAL A 130 4.17 -16.88 7.94
N PRO A 131 3.43 -16.09 7.16
CA PRO A 131 2.99 -16.50 5.86
C PRO A 131 4.17 -16.81 4.94
N LYS A 132 4.09 -17.93 4.22
CA LYS A 132 5.13 -18.30 3.27
C LYS A 132 4.90 -17.59 1.94
N LYS A 133 6.01 -17.22 1.30
CA LYS A 133 5.96 -16.76 -0.09
C LYS A 133 5.33 -17.86 -0.96
N PRO A 134 4.33 -17.55 -1.80
CA PRO A 134 3.74 -18.52 -2.71
C PRO A 134 4.80 -19.15 -3.61
N GLU A 135 4.80 -20.48 -3.71
CA GLU A 135 5.75 -21.22 -4.56
C GLU A 135 5.39 -21.13 -6.04
N ILE A 136 4.10 -21.08 -6.34
CA ILE A 136 3.57 -21.10 -7.70
C ILE A 136 2.92 -19.75 -8.01
N TYR A 137 3.69 -18.84 -8.55
CA TYR A 137 3.17 -17.56 -9.08
C TYR A 137 3.51 -17.36 -10.57
N LYS A 138 4.32 -18.24 -11.14
CA LYS A 138 4.73 -18.17 -12.57
C LYS A 138 3.56 -18.42 -13.52
N ASP A 139 2.59 -19.22 -13.07
CA ASP A 139 1.40 -19.55 -13.85
C ASP A 139 0.24 -18.55 -13.62
N ILE A 140 0.46 -17.56 -12.76
CA ILE A 140 -0.51 -16.51 -12.51
C ILE A 140 -0.50 -15.56 -13.71
N PRO A 141 -1.67 -15.27 -14.32
CA PRO A 141 -1.77 -14.31 -15.42
C PRO A 141 -1.10 -12.99 -15.05
N ASP A 142 -0.44 -12.39 -16.03
CA ASP A 142 0.18 -11.10 -15.83
C ASP A 142 -0.90 -10.07 -15.46
N PRO A 143 -0.79 -9.36 -14.32
CA PRO A 143 -1.78 -8.36 -13.92
C PRO A 143 -1.91 -7.22 -14.94
N ALA A 144 -0.91 -7.07 -15.78
CA ALA A 144 -0.94 -6.11 -16.86
C ALA A 144 -1.86 -6.51 -18.04
N GLY A 145 -2.39 -7.76 -18.07
CA GLY A 145 -3.10 -8.29 -19.22
C GLY A 145 -4.28 -7.43 -19.67
N ASP A 146 -5.16 -7.04 -18.76
CA ASP A 146 -6.39 -6.33 -19.12
C ASP A 146 -6.39 -4.82 -18.80
N GLN A 147 -5.56 -4.35 -17.89
CA GLN A 147 -5.61 -2.97 -17.42
C GLN A 147 -4.46 -2.09 -17.92
N VAL A 148 -3.31 -2.67 -18.20
CA VAL A 148 -2.15 -1.94 -18.70
C VAL A 148 -2.16 -1.84 -20.24
N LEU A 149 -2.98 -2.65 -20.90
CA LEU A 149 -3.18 -2.58 -22.36
C LEU A 149 -4.10 -1.43 -22.80
N LEU A 150 -4.86 -0.83 -21.87
CA LEU A 150 -5.65 0.33 -22.21
C LEU A 150 -4.71 1.52 -22.40
N SER A 151 -4.71 2.12 -23.56
CA SER A 151 -4.08 3.42 -23.81
C SER A 151 -4.69 4.47 -22.85
N GLU A 152 -3.98 5.56 -22.60
CA GLU A 152 -4.53 6.67 -21.80
C GLU A 152 -5.90 7.13 -22.29
N ALA A 153 -6.10 7.12 -23.63
CA ALA A 153 -7.37 7.44 -24.25
C ALA A 153 -8.48 6.43 -23.90
N GLU A 154 -8.17 5.14 -23.89
CA GLU A 154 -9.12 4.09 -23.54
C GLU A 154 -9.44 4.07 -22.04
N GLN A 155 -8.48 4.40 -21.19
CA GLN A 155 -8.71 4.57 -19.75
C GLN A 155 -9.63 5.77 -19.49
N LEU A 156 -9.39 6.90 -20.16
CA LEU A 156 -10.23 8.09 -20.09
C LEU A 156 -11.64 7.79 -20.60
N GLU A 157 -11.77 7.10 -21.72
CA GLU A 157 -13.07 6.70 -22.27
C GLU A 157 -13.84 5.80 -21.30
N ARG A 158 -13.14 4.87 -20.61
CA ARG A 158 -13.75 4.01 -19.62
C ARG A 158 -14.25 4.79 -18.39
N VAL A 159 -13.45 5.74 -17.91
CA VAL A 159 -13.85 6.64 -16.81
C VAL A 159 -15.04 7.50 -17.21
N VAL A 160 -15.01 8.10 -18.40
CA VAL A 160 -16.13 8.90 -18.91
C VAL A 160 -17.41 8.07 -19.04
N ARG A 161 -17.32 6.84 -19.54
CA ARG A 161 -18.47 5.92 -19.63
C ARG A 161 -19.03 5.53 -18.26
N LEU A 162 -18.17 5.38 -17.24
CA LEU A 162 -18.61 5.10 -15.87
C LEU A 162 -19.33 6.31 -15.27
N CYS A 163 -18.78 7.51 -15.43
CA CYS A 163 -19.41 8.75 -14.97
C CYS A 163 -20.76 8.98 -15.64
N LEU A 164 -20.86 8.77 -16.97
CA LEU A 164 -22.12 8.89 -17.69
C LEU A 164 -23.17 7.84 -17.29
N LYS A 165 -22.76 6.67 -16.82
CA LYS A 165 -23.70 5.67 -16.27
C LYS A 165 -24.26 6.06 -14.91
N GLU A 166 -23.47 6.72 -14.08
CA GLU A 166 -23.92 7.22 -12.78
C GLU A 166 -24.84 8.44 -12.91
N GLU A 167 -24.68 9.25 -13.96
CA GLU A 167 -25.60 10.37 -14.24
C GLU A 167 -26.96 9.93 -14.83
N LEU A 168 -27.09 8.68 -15.25
CA LEU A 168 -28.30 8.13 -15.84
C LEU A 168 -29.13 7.26 -14.85
N LEU A 169 -28.72 7.19 -13.60
CA LEU A 169 -29.41 6.56 -12.47
C LEU A 169 -29.92 7.58 -11.46
#